data_e9e4e097cb9134256ec05b753f839e6d
#
_entry.id   e9e4e097cb9134256ec05b753f839e6d
#
_cell.length_a   1.000
_cell.length_b   1.000
_cell.length_c   1.000
_cell.angle_alpha   90.00
_cell.angle_beta   90.00
_cell.angle_gamma   90.00
#
_symmetry.space_group_name_H-M   'P 1'
#
loop_
_entity.id
_entity.type
_entity.pdbx_description
1 polymer ?
#
loop_
_entity_poly.entity_id
_entity_poly.type
_entity_poly.pdbx_seq_one_letter_code
_entity_poly.pdbx_strand_id
1 'polypeptide(L)'
;MFIILLILALCTFEGALYLRDNFHALTFMGIGEWLEQLSWWKRWLVFWLGPGAVTALVGPTLWRWGMNVMGSEMSIGILWVVIHILVVTAIGAYLLPEGTSVPIKTWIGICLIIIGAALVH
;
A
#
# COMPACT_ATOMS: atom_id res chain seq x y z
N MET A 1 17.54 4.40 -12.39
CA MET A 1 16.24 4.23 -13.07
C MET A 1 15.41 3.08 -12.48
N PHE A 2 15.96 1.87 -12.36
CA PHE A 2 15.21 0.71 -11.83
C PHE A 2 14.70 0.90 -10.41
N ILE A 3 15.45 1.58 -9.54
CA ILE A 3 14.99 1.89 -8.17
C ILE A 3 13.76 2.79 -8.19
N ILE A 4 13.72 3.79 -9.06
CA ILE A 4 12.55 4.69 -9.18
C ILE A 4 11.33 3.92 -9.65
N LEU A 5 11.48 3.05 -10.64
CA LEU A 5 10.40 2.20 -11.13
C LEU A 5 9.91 1.24 -10.04
N LEU A 6 10.82 0.68 -9.26
CA LEU A 6 10.48 -0.18 -8.13
C LEU A 6 9.68 0.58 -7.08
N ILE A 7 10.12 1.78 -6.71
CA ILE A 7 9.40 2.64 -5.75
C ILE A 7 8.00 2.96 -6.25
N LEU A 8 7.86 3.35 -7.52
CA LEU A 8 6.54 3.63 -8.11
C LEU A 8 5.64 2.40 -8.13
N ALA A 9 6.19 1.23 -8.46
CA ALA A 9 5.44 -0.02 -8.46
C ALA A 9 5.00 -0.40 -7.04
N LEU A 10 5.86 -0.25 -6.04
CA LEU A 10 5.51 -0.50 -4.63
C LEU A 10 4.47 0.48 -4.11
N CYS A 11 4.58 1.76 -4.45
CA CYS A 11 3.58 2.76 -4.08
C CYS A 11 2.21 2.43 -4.68
N THR A 12 2.17 2.04 -5.95
CA THR A 12 0.93 1.63 -6.62
C THR A 12 0.33 0.39 -5.99
N PHE A 13 1.16 -0.60 -5.69
CA PHE A 13 0.72 -1.84 -5.05
C PHE A 13 0.16 -1.60 -3.64
N GLU A 14 0.87 -0.85 -2.81
CA GLU A 14 0.43 -0.52 -1.46
C GLU A 14 -0.83 0.34 -1.46
N GLY A 15 -0.93 1.30 -2.38
CA GLY A 15 -2.13 2.10 -2.56
C GLY A 15 -3.34 1.25 -2.93
N ALA A 16 -3.17 0.31 -3.87
CA ALA A 16 -4.22 -0.61 -4.27
C ALA A 16 -4.64 -1.53 -3.11
N LEU A 17 -3.69 -2.06 -2.33
CA LEU A 17 -3.98 -2.86 -1.15
C LEU A 17 -4.78 -2.10 -0.11
N TYR A 18 -4.36 -0.88 0.19
CA TYR A 18 -5.03 -0.04 1.17
C TYR A 18 -6.46 0.30 0.76
N LEU A 19 -6.67 0.67 -0.49
CA LEU A 19 -8.01 0.94 -1.02
C LEU A 19 -8.88 -0.32 -1.05
N ARG A 20 -8.30 -1.47 -1.35
CA ARG A 20 -8.99 -2.75 -1.26
C ARG A 20 -9.49 -3.03 0.16
N ASP A 21 -8.63 -2.86 1.16
CA ASP A 21 -8.96 -3.15 2.55
C ASP A 21 -9.96 -2.12 3.13
N ASN A 22 -10.04 -0.94 2.53
CA ASN A 22 -10.96 0.14 2.88
C ASN A 22 -11.98 0.42 1.77
N PHE A 23 -12.55 -0.63 1.19
CA PHE A 23 -13.45 -0.51 0.03
C PHE A 23 -14.66 0.40 0.28
N HIS A 24 -15.12 0.50 1.53
CA HIS A 24 -16.20 1.42 1.92
C HIS A 24 -15.84 2.89 1.65
N ALA A 25 -14.55 3.22 1.63
CA ALA A 25 -14.09 4.56 1.26
C ALA A 25 -14.15 4.84 -0.24
N LEU A 26 -14.35 3.81 -1.06
CA LEU A 26 -14.53 3.92 -2.51
C LEU A 26 -15.97 4.30 -2.90
N THR A 27 -16.75 4.85 -1.99
CA THR A 27 -18.13 5.30 -2.22
C THR A 27 -18.23 6.31 -3.37
N PHE A 28 -17.19 7.14 -3.57
CA PHE A 28 -17.12 8.10 -4.67
C PHE A 28 -17.15 7.43 -6.06
N MET A 29 -16.83 6.13 -6.17
CA MET A 29 -16.92 5.34 -7.41
C MET A 29 -18.18 4.46 -7.47
N GLY A 30 -19.03 4.50 -6.46
CA GLY A 30 -20.23 3.64 -6.35
C GLY A 30 -19.92 2.18 -6.04
N ILE A 31 -18.66 1.79 -5.95
CA ILE A 31 -18.22 0.40 -5.72
C ILE A 31 -18.49 0.00 -4.27
N GLY A 32 -18.24 0.90 -3.32
CA GLY A 32 -18.47 0.64 -1.90
C GLY A 32 -19.92 0.29 -1.61
N GLU A 33 -20.85 1.07 -2.14
CA GLU A 33 -22.29 0.84 -1.97
C GLU A 33 -22.72 -0.49 -2.60
N TRP A 34 -22.22 -0.79 -3.78
CA TRP A 34 -22.52 -2.06 -4.43
C TRP A 34 -22.00 -3.25 -3.61
N LEU A 35 -20.79 -3.17 -3.06
CA LEU A 35 -20.22 -4.21 -2.21
C LEU A 35 -20.98 -4.38 -0.91
N GLU A 36 -21.46 -3.31 -0.31
CA GLU A 36 -22.27 -3.38 0.92
C GLU A 36 -23.61 -4.10 0.74
N GLN A 37 -24.17 -4.05 -0.46
CA GLN A 37 -25.42 -4.75 -0.81
C GLN A 37 -25.25 -6.26 -0.97
N LEU A 38 -24.01 -6.74 -1.13
CA LEU A 38 -23.71 -8.16 -1.26
C LEU A 38 -23.73 -8.85 0.11
N SER A 39 -24.19 -10.12 0.13
CA SER A 39 -23.99 -10.96 1.30
C SER A 39 -22.50 -11.12 1.62
N TRP A 40 -22.17 -11.39 2.90
CA TRP A 40 -20.77 -11.45 3.34
C TRP A 40 -19.92 -12.46 2.53
N TRP A 41 -20.45 -13.61 2.16
CA TRP A 41 -19.73 -14.62 1.39
C TRP A 41 -19.48 -14.20 -0.06
N LYS A 42 -20.44 -13.49 -0.70
CA LYS A 42 -20.26 -12.92 -2.05
C LYS A 42 -19.21 -11.82 -2.05
N ARG A 43 -19.23 -10.99 -1.04
CA ARG A 43 -18.23 -9.94 -0.81
C ARG A 43 -16.84 -10.55 -0.66
N TRP A 44 -16.73 -11.62 0.12
CA TRP A 44 -15.48 -12.37 0.31
C TRP A 44 -14.98 -12.96 -1.02
N LEU A 45 -15.85 -13.55 -1.83
CA LEU A 45 -15.49 -14.07 -3.16
C LEU A 45 -15.01 -12.96 -4.10
N VAL A 46 -15.65 -11.80 -4.13
CA VAL A 46 -15.23 -10.66 -4.96
C VAL A 46 -13.80 -10.23 -4.56
N PHE A 47 -13.50 -10.17 -3.28
CA PHE A 47 -12.16 -9.82 -2.82
C PHE A 47 -11.10 -10.84 -3.24
N TRP A 48 -11.37 -12.12 -3.09
CA TRP A 48 -10.41 -13.17 -3.38
C TRP A 48 -10.22 -13.44 -4.87
N LEU A 49 -11.27 -13.41 -5.65
CA LEU A 49 -11.19 -13.66 -7.09
C LEU A 49 -10.74 -12.43 -7.89
N GLY A 50 -10.90 -11.25 -7.34
CA GLY A 50 -10.43 -9.99 -7.95
C GLY A 50 -9.14 -9.48 -7.31
N PRO A 51 -9.22 -8.45 -6.44
CA PRO A 51 -8.04 -7.81 -5.86
C PRO A 51 -7.13 -8.75 -5.08
N GLY A 52 -7.69 -9.73 -4.36
CA GLY A 52 -6.91 -10.70 -3.60
C GLY A 52 -6.02 -11.58 -4.48
N ALA A 53 -6.57 -12.08 -5.59
CA ALA A 53 -5.81 -12.87 -6.55
C ALA A 53 -4.70 -12.05 -7.20
N VAL A 54 -4.99 -10.81 -7.60
CA VAL A 54 -4.01 -9.90 -8.19
C VAL A 54 -2.87 -9.62 -7.19
N THR A 55 -3.17 -9.32 -5.94
CA THR A 55 -2.15 -9.04 -4.93
C THR A 55 -1.31 -10.28 -4.60
N ALA A 56 -1.91 -11.48 -4.59
CA ALA A 56 -1.20 -12.73 -4.36
C ALA A 56 -0.19 -13.06 -5.48
N LEU A 57 -0.46 -12.62 -6.71
CA LEU A 57 0.45 -12.82 -7.84
C LEU A 57 1.50 -11.71 -7.94
N VAL A 58 1.09 -10.46 -7.75
CA VAL A 58 1.96 -9.28 -7.93
C VAL A 58 2.94 -9.12 -6.78
N GLY A 59 2.52 -9.39 -5.54
CA GLY A 59 3.37 -9.21 -4.36
C GLY A 59 4.70 -9.97 -4.42
N PRO A 60 4.69 -11.32 -4.62
CA PRO A 60 5.92 -12.09 -4.75
C PRO A 60 6.78 -11.67 -5.94
N THR A 61 6.17 -11.25 -7.05
CA THR A 61 6.89 -10.76 -8.22
C THR A 61 7.64 -9.46 -7.91
N LEU A 62 6.98 -8.51 -7.24
CA LEU A 62 7.62 -7.27 -6.79
C LEU A 62 8.74 -7.54 -5.78
N TRP A 63 8.56 -8.50 -4.90
CA TRP A 63 9.59 -8.88 -3.93
C TRP A 63 10.85 -9.40 -4.62
N ARG A 64 10.70 -10.33 -5.58
CA ARG A 64 11.82 -10.86 -6.36
C ARG A 64 12.53 -9.80 -7.17
N TRP A 65 11.76 -8.94 -7.84
CA TRP A 65 12.34 -7.83 -8.58
C TRP A 65 13.09 -6.87 -7.65
N GLY A 66 12.49 -6.56 -6.50
CA GLY A 66 13.11 -5.73 -5.47
C GLY A 66 14.43 -6.31 -4.96
N MET A 67 14.51 -7.61 -4.70
CA MET A 67 15.75 -8.27 -4.32
C MET A 67 16.84 -8.10 -5.39
N ASN A 68 16.48 -8.25 -6.66
CA ASN A 68 17.43 -8.09 -7.75
C ASN A 68 17.93 -6.64 -7.88
N VAL A 69 17.06 -5.65 -7.68
CA VAL A 69 17.42 -4.23 -7.78
C VAL A 69 18.19 -3.76 -6.55
N MET A 70 17.75 -4.16 -5.35
CA MET A 70 18.31 -3.70 -4.08
C MET A 70 19.49 -4.55 -3.58
N GLY A 71 19.66 -5.76 -4.11
CA GLY A 71 20.76 -6.64 -3.78
C GLY A 71 20.62 -7.45 -2.49
N SER A 72 19.58 -7.24 -1.68
CA SER A 72 19.35 -8.03 -0.47
C SER A 72 17.88 -8.02 -0.04
N GLU A 73 17.47 -9.08 0.66
CA GLU A 73 16.15 -9.17 1.25
C GLU A 73 15.90 -8.09 2.31
N MET A 74 16.91 -7.79 3.11
CA MET A 74 16.81 -6.76 4.15
C MET A 74 16.52 -5.40 3.54
N SER A 75 17.23 -5.02 2.50
CA SER A 75 17.06 -3.73 1.84
C SER A 75 15.67 -3.57 1.23
N ILE A 76 15.18 -4.59 0.53
CA ILE A 76 13.82 -4.53 -0.03
C ILE A 76 12.76 -4.54 1.08
N GLY A 77 12.95 -5.30 2.14
CA GLY A 77 12.05 -5.33 3.29
C GLY A 77 11.91 -3.97 3.94
N ILE A 78 13.03 -3.30 4.21
CA ILE A 78 13.04 -1.95 4.79
C ILE A 78 12.36 -0.95 3.84
N LEU A 79 12.71 -0.97 2.56
CA LEU A 79 12.10 -0.10 1.56
C LEU A 79 10.58 -0.28 1.50
N TRP A 80 10.12 -1.53 1.51
CA TRP A 80 8.69 -1.85 1.45
C TRP A 80 7.94 -1.31 2.67
N VAL A 81 8.49 -1.48 3.87
CA VAL A 81 7.88 -0.96 5.10
C VAL A 81 7.79 0.56 5.07
N VAL A 82 8.84 1.25 4.63
CA VAL A 82 8.85 2.71 4.51
C VAL A 82 7.77 3.18 3.53
N ILE A 83 7.68 2.56 2.37
CA ILE A 83 6.68 2.89 1.35
C ILE A 83 5.27 2.61 1.88
N HIS A 84 5.06 1.49 2.55
CA HIS A 84 3.77 1.16 3.18
C HIS A 84 3.31 2.28 4.12
N ILE A 85 4.18 2.69 5.05
CA ILE A 85 3.86 3.76 6.01
C ILE A 85 3.53 5.07 5.29
N LEU A 86 4.34 5.46 4.30
CA LEU A 86 4.12 6.69 3.54
C LEU A 86 2.79 6.67 2.78
N VAL A 87 2.51 5.58 2.07
CA VAL A 87 1.30 5.44 1.24
C VAL A 87 0.05 5.41 2.11
N VAL A 88 0.06 4.61 3.17
CA VAL A 88 -1.09 4.52 4.10
C VAL A 88 -1.36 5.87 4.76
N THR A 89 -0.31 6.57 5.19
CA THR A 89 -0.45 7.90 5.80
C THR A 89 -1.00 8.92 4.80
N ALA A 90 -0.47 8.94 3.58
CA ALA A 90 -0.91 9.87 2.54
C ALA A 90 -2.36 9.63 2.12
N ILE A 91 -2.73 8.38 1.87
CA ILE A 91 -4.10 8.03 1.48
C ILE A 91 -5.06 8.31 2.63
N GLY A 92 -4.73 7.89 3.84
CA GLY A 92 -5.57 8.11 5.01
C GLY A 92 -5.79 9.58 5.33
N ALA A 93 -4.78 10.44 5.11
CA ALA A 93 -4.88 11.87 5.40
C ALA A 93 -5.58 12.66 4.30
N TYR A 94 -5.35 12.33 3.02
CA TYR A 94 -5.70 13.22 1.91
C TYR A 94 -6.74 12.67 0.94
N LEU A 95 -6.87 11.36 0.81
CA LEU A 95 -7.76 10.74 -0.17
C LEU A 95 -9.04 10.16 0.43
N LEU A 96 -9.04 9.77 1.70
CA LEU A 96 -10.24 9.25 2.33
C LEU A 96 -11.13 10.40 2.82
N PRO A 97 -12.49 10.28 2.67
CA PRO A 97 -13.42 11.32 3.12
C PRO A 97 -13.34 11.62 4.61
N GLU A 98 -12.97 10.63 5.42
CA GLU A 98 -12.83 10.73 6.87
C GLU A 98 -11.41 11.07 7.32
N GLY A 99 -10.52 11.32 6.36
CA GLY A 99 -9.12 11.65 6.64
C GLY A 99 -8.99 12.91 7.49
N THR A 100 -8.25 12.80 8.59
CA THR A 100 -7.89 13.93 9.44
C THR A 100 -6.49 14.43 9.09
N SER A 101 -6.21 15.70 9.42
CA SER A 101 -4.86 16.24 9.26
C SER A 101 -3.86 15.43 10.07
N VAL A 102 -2.73 15.07 9.45
CA VAL A 102 -1.67 14.31 10.12
C VAL A 102 -0.86 15.26 11.01
N PRO A 103 -0.70 14.96 12.31
CA PRO A 103 0.13 15.77 13.19
C PRO A 103 1.57 15.85 12.71
N ILE A 104 2.22 16.99 12.92
CA ILE A 104 3.61 17.18 12.52
C ILE A 104 4.58 16.16 13.15
N LYS A 105 4.29 15.71 14.36
CA LYS A 105 5.08 14.67 15.03
C LYS A 105 5.06 13.34 14.29
N THR A 106 3.94 13.01 13.59
CA THR A 106 3.84 11.81 12.77
C THR A 106 4.77 11.93 11.55
N TRP A 107 4.80 13.09 10.89
CA TRP A 107 5.72 13.34 9.80
C TRP A 107 7.19 13.28 10.23
N ILE A 108 7.49 13.80 11.42
CA ILE A 108 8.84 13.68 12.01
C ILE A 108 9.21 12.21 12.23
N GLY A 109 8.28 11.41 12.76
CA GLY A 109 8.47 9.97 12.93
C GLY A 109 8.75 9.26 11.62
N ILE A 110 8.00 9.56 10.58
CA ILE A 110 8.20 9.00 9.24
C ILE A 110 9.58 9.38 8.69
N CYS A 111 10.00 10.64 8.83
CA CYS A 111 11.34 11.08 8.43
C CYS A 111 12.43 10.33 9.17
N LEU A 112 12.29 10.10 10.48
CA LEU A 112 13.24 9.31 11.27
C LEU A 112 13.33 7.86 10.80
N ILE A 113 12.21 7.24 10.44
CA ILE A 113 12.17 5.88 9.87
C ILE A 113 12.93 5.85 8.54
N ILE A 114 12.72 6.83 7.66
CA ILE A 114 13.40 6.92 6.38
C ILE A 114 14.93 7.08 6.58
N ILE A 115 15.33 7.96 7.49
CA ILE A 115 16.75 8.16 7.83
C ILE A 115 17.35 6.87 8.39
N GLY A 116 16.65 6.21 9.31
CA GLY A 116 17.08 4.92 9.86
C GLY A 116 17.24 3.85 8.80
N ALA A 117 16.30 3.76 7.86
CA ALA A 117 16.36 2.83 6.74
C ALA A 117 17.56 3.12 5.82
N ALA A 118 17.85 4.39 5.55
CA ALA A 118 19.00 4.80 4.75
C ALA A 118 20.34 4.46 5.44
N LEU A 119 20.42 4.57 6.77
CA LEU A 119 21.62 4.23 7.54
C LEU A 119 21.88 2.72 7.57
N VAL A 120 20.86 1.89 7.53
CA VAL A 120 21.00 0.42 7.52
C VAL A 120 21.42 -0.10 6.14
N HIS A 121 21.08 0.62 5.11
CA HIS A 121 21.45 0.25 3.72
C HIS A 121 22.91 0.63 3.44
#